data_7d4debf4001bf6c08937d6d9a058b622
#
_entry.id   7d4debf4001bf6c08937d6d9a058b622
#
_cell.length_a   1.000
_cell.length_b   1.000
_cell.length_c   1.000
_cell.angle_alpha   90.00
_cell.angle_beta   90.00
_cell.angle_gamma   90.00
#
_symmetry.space_group_name_H-M   'P 1'
#
loop_
_entity.id
_entity.type
_entity.pdbx_description
1 polymer ?
#
loop_
_entity_poly.entity_id
_entity_poly.type
_entity_poly.pdbx_seq_one_letter_code
_entity_poly.pdbx_strand_id
1 'polypeptide(L)'
;MNKIEKIQIPNIKDTSLLVVLDSIELEKTLGYHDLFLLWSPTFQKAGIPVYIVFPDEPNQLKEYCQYYNTYIHYVSDFELIKRLDCIQEKIVFGKKYSVILSKMYVVHNGYLFEEQKRINNKAIKKLYIKALELKFENFIKKNKNSVDIPNILW
;
A
#
# COMPACT_ATOMS: atom_id res chain seq x y z
N MET A 1 -6.33 17.57 -6.97
CA MET A 1 -6.16 16.78 -5.77
C MET A 1 -4.89 17.17 -5.04
N ASN A 2 -4.96 17.19 -3.74
CA ASN A 2 -3.84 17.64 -2.94
C ASN A 2 -2.88 16.50 -2.63
N LYS A 3 -1.59 16.76 -2.82
CA LYS A 3 -0.55 15.84 -2.40
C LYS A 3 -0.40 15.90 -0.89
N ILE A 4 -0.32 14.76 -0.22
CA ILE A 4 -0.04 14.69 1.21
C ILE A 4 1.44 14.97 1.47
N GLU A 5 2.29 14.41 0.64
CA GLU A 5 3.74 14.49 0.74
C GLU A 5 4.35 14.91 -0.57
N LYS A 6 5.47 15.62 -0.49
CA LYS A 6 6.25 16.00 -1.66
C LYS A 6 7.34 14.98 -1.99
N ILE A 7 7.42 13.90 -1.21
CA ILE A 7 8.42 12.86 -1.41
C ILE A 7 8.10 12.10 -2.69
N GLN A 8 9.03 12.11 -3.61
CA GLN A 8 8.90 11.34 -4.83
C GLN A 8 9.36 9.91 -4.61
N ILE A 9 8.59 8.95 -5.12
CA ILE A 9 8.92 7.53 -5.05
C ILE A 9 9.41 7.10 -6.43
N PRO A 10 10.75 7.03 -6.64
CA PRO A 10 11.30 6.92 -7.99
C PRO A 10 11.03 5.60 -8.70
N ASN A 11 10.83 4.51 -7.96
CA ASN A 11 10.65 3.19 -8.53
C ASN A 11 9.19 2.81 -8.74
N ILE A 12 8.26 3.68 -8.37
CA ILE A 12 6.83 3.45 -8.52
C ILE A 12 6.31 4.46 -9.53
N LYS A 13 5.91 3.95 -10.69
CA LYS A 13 5.39 4.76 -11.78
C LYS A 13 3.89 4.65 -11.84
N ASP A 14 3.27 5.66 -12.48
CA ASP A 14 1.83 5.67 -12.71
C ASP A 14 1.04 5.72 -11.39
N THR A 15 -0.17 5.16 -11.39
CA THR A 15 -1.02 5.13 -10.21
C THR A 15 -0.92 3.76 -9.55
N SER A 16 -0.60 3.74 -8.27
CA SER A 16 -0.34 2.50 -7.54
C SER A 16 -0.84 2.59 -6.11
N LEU A 17 -1.06 1.45 -5.49
CA LEU A 17 -1.27 1.34 -4.05
C LEU A 17 0.08 1.00 -3.41
N LEU A 18 0.47 1.77 -2.42
CA LEU A 18 1.69 1.52 -1.64
C LEU A 18 1.31 1.19 -0.22
N VAL A 19 1.74 0.04 0.26
CA VAL A 19 1.43 -0.45 1.59
C VAL A 19 2.72 -0.67 2.36
N VAL A 20 2.78 -0.17 3.59
CA VAL A 20 3.88 -0.47 4.51
C VAL A 20 3.34 -1.42 5.57
N LEU A 21 3.97 -2.57 5.72
CA LEU A 21 3.65 -3.53 6.76
C LEU A 21 4.83 -3.69 7.72
N ASP A 22 4.55 -4.23 8.89
CA ASP A 22 5.58 -4.56 9.85
C ASP A 22 6.28 -5.88 9.43
N SER A 23 7.17 -6.39 10.28
CA SER A 23 7.93 -7.59 9.96
C SER A 23 7.05 -8.78 9.57
N ILE A 24 7.60 -9.67 8.80
CA ILE A 24 6.92 -10.92 8.40
C ILE A 24 6.44 -11.68 9.64
N GLU A 25 7.25 -11.72 10.68
CA GLU A 25 6.90 -12.42 11.92
C GLU A 25 5.65 -11.85 12.56
N LEU A 26 5.55 -10.54 12.65
CA LEU A 26 4.37 -9.88 13.20
C LEU A 26 3.16 -10.02 12.26
N GLU A 27 3.40 -9.98 10.97
CA GLU A 27 2.35 -10.09 9.95
C GLU A 27 1.63 -11.44 10.01
N LYS A 28 2.33 -12.51 10.40
CA LYS A 28 1.72 -13.82 10.60
C LYS A 28 0.61 -13.78 11.65
N THR A 29 0.71 -12.86 12.60
CA THR A 29 -0.32 -12.66 13.64
C THR A 29 -1.38 -11.67 13.20
N LEU A 30 -0.98 -10.56 12.58
CA LEU A 30 -1.89 -9.48 12.18
C LEU A 30 -2.78 -9.84 11.00
N GLY A 31 -2.23 -10.57 10.03
CA GLY A 31 -3.01 -11.04 8.88
C GLY A 31 -3.41 -9.99 7.87
N TYR A 32 -2.77 -8.82 7.85
CA TYR A 32 -3.08 -7.77 6.87
C TYR A 32 -2.81 -8.20 5.44
N HIS A 33 -1.78 -9.01 5.24
CA HIS A 33 -1.41 -9.50 3.92
C HIS A 33 -2.57 -10.24 3.24
N ASP A 34 -3.36 -10.97 4.02
CA ASP A 34 -4.52 -11.72 3.50
C ASP A 34 -5.57 -10.80 2.87
N LEU A 35 -5.77 -9.60 3.42
CA LEU A 35 -6.67 -8.62 2.83
C LEU A 35 -6.21 -8.21 1.44
N PHE A 36 -4.91 -7.99 1.27
CA PHE A 36 -4.36 -7.60 -0.03
C PHE A 36 -4.39 -8.75 -1.04
N LEU A 37 -4.27 -9.98 -0.58
CA LEU A 37 -4.46 -11.14 -1.44
C LEU A 37 -5.90 -11.19 -1.99
N LEU A 38 -6.88 -10.86 -1.16
CA LEU A 38 -8.28 -10.81 -1.59
C LEU A 38 -8.55 -9.66 -2.57
N TRP A 39 -7.93 -8.51 -2.35
CA TRP A 39 -8.12 -7.33 -3.20
C TRP A 39 -7.29 -7.35 -4.48
N SER A 40 -6.23 -8.14 -4.52
CA SER A 40 -5.27 -8.14 -5.61
C SER A 40 -5.90 -8.27 -7.01
N PRO A 41 -6.85 -9.20 -7.25
CA PRO A 41 -7.47 -9.30 -8.57
C PRO A 41 -8.22 -8.04 -8.99
N THR A 42 -8.85 -7.34 -8.04
CA THR A 42 -9.57 -6.10 -8.31
C THR A 42 -8.63 -5.01 -8.78
N PHE A 43 -7.51 -4.83 -8.08
CA PHE A 43 -6.49 -3.85 -8.47
C PHE A 43 -5.86 -4.21 -9.82
N GLN A 44 -5.61 -5.49 -10.05
CA GLN A 44 -5.06 -5.94 -11.32
C GLN A 44 -5.97 -5.61 -12.50
N LYS A 45 -7.27 -5.86 -12.37
CA LYS A 45 -8.24 -5.56 -13.42
C LYS A 45 -8.27 -4.06 -13.75
N ALA A 46 -8.07 -3.23 -12.74
CA ALA A 46 -8.03 -1.78 -12.93
C ALA A 46 -6.68 -1.29 -13.43
N GLY A 47 -5.68 -2.17 -13.52
CA GLY A 47 -4.33 -1.78 -13.92
C GLY A 47 -3.64 -0.94 -12.87
N ILE A 48 -3.94 -1.16 -11.60
CA ILE A 48 -3.33 -0.45 -10.47
C ILE A 48 -2.44 -1.42 -9.71
N PRO A 49 -1.10 -1.33 -9.87
CA PRO A 49 -0.19 -2.19 -9.14
C PRO A 49 -0.29 -1.98 -7.64
N VAL A 50 -0.09 -3.06 -6.89
CA VAL A 50 -0.02 -3.03 -5.43
C VAL A 50 1.40 -3.35 -5.02
N TYR A 51 2.01 -2.45 -4.25
CA TYR A 51 3.35 -2.64 -3.69
C TYR A 51 3.23 -2.75 -2.19
N ILE A 52 3.78 -3.82 -1.64
CA ILE A 52 3.84 -4.01 -0.19
C ILE A 52 5.29 -3.99 0.24
N VAL A 53 5.63 -3.05 1.14
CA VAL A 53 6.98 -2.83 1.64
C VAL A 53 7.10 -3.45 3.02
N PHE A 54 8.09 -4.31 3.18
CA PHE A 54 8.45 -4.94 4.45
C PHE A 54 9.83 -4.47 4.91
N PRO A 55 10.07 -4.42 6.24
CA PRO A 55 11.39 -4.09 6.78
C PRO A 55 12.38 -5.23 6.70
N ASP A 56 11.92 -6.45 6.42
CA ASP A 56 12.73 -7.67 6.45
C ASP A 56 13.77 -7.68 5.33
N GLU A 57 14.83 -8.45 5.55
CA GLU A 57 15.87 -8.63 4.54
C GLU A 57 15.33 -9.30 3.28
N PRO A 58 15.93 -9.02 2.11
CA PRO A 58 15.42 -9.53 0.83
C PRO A 58 15.26 -11.06 0.79
N ASN A 59 16.19 -11.79 1.39
CA ASN A 59 16.12 -13.26 1.39
C ASN A 59 14.94 -13.77 2.20
N GLN A 60 14.67 -13.15 3.34
CA GLN A 60 13.54 -13.51 4.19
C GLN A 60 12.21 -13.21 3.49
N LEU A 61 12.14 -12.07 2.83
CA LEU A 61 10.95 -11.67 2.09
C LEU A 61 10.69 -12.62 0.91
N LYS A 62 11.75 -12.97 0.17
CA LYS A 62 11.65 -13.90 -0.95
C LYS A 62 11.12 -15.26 -0.50
N GLU A 63 11.62 -15.77 0.62
CA GLU A 63 11.18 -17.04 1.19
C GLU A 63 9.71 -16.98 1.58
N TYR A 64 9.28 -15.89 2.22
CA TYR A 64 7.89 -15.70 2.62
C TYR A 64 6.95 -15.64 1.42
N CYS A 65 7.36 -14.92 0.37
CA CYS A 65 6.48 -14.64 -0.77
C CYS A 65 6.43 -15.77 -1.81
N GLN A 66 7.37 -16.73 -1.77
CA GLN A 66 7.47 -17.76 -2.81
C GLN A 66 6.22 -18.64 -2.91
N TYR A 67 5.42 -18.71 -1.85
CA TYR A 67 4.22 -19.53 -1.80
C TYR A 67 2.98 -18.81 -2.33
N TYR A 68 3.11 -17.53 -2.67
CA TYR A 68 1.98 -16.71 -3.10
C TYR A 68 2.07 -16.41 -4.59
N ASN A 69 1.13 -16.93 -5.36
CA ASN A 69 0.98 -16.59 -6.76
C ASN A 69 0.01 -15.40 -6.85
N THR A 70 0.56 -14.19 -6.86
CA THR A 70 -0.23 -12.97 -6.74
C THR A 70 0.32 -11.88 -7.64
N TYR A 71 -0.48 -10.83 -7.83
CA TYR A 71 -0.12 -9.62 -8.57
C TYR A 71 0.49 -8.55 -7.68
N ILE A 72 0.80 -8.89 -6.45
CA ILE A 72 1.42 -7.96 -5.49
C ILE A 72 2.93 -7.94 -5.73
N HIS A 73 3.49 -6.73 -5.74
CA HIS A 73 4.92 -6.51 -5.78
C HIS A 73 5.45 -6.36 -4.36
N TYR A 74 6.27 -7.29 -3.93
CA TYR A 74 6.84 -7.28 -2.59
C TYR A 74 8.19 -6.58 -2.61
N VAL A 75 8.37 -5.65 -1.69
CA VAL A 75 9.56 -4.79 -1.64
C VAL A 75 10.20 -4.87 -0.26
N SER A 76 11.51 -5.12 -0.22
CA SER A 76 12.31 -5.05 1.00
C SER A 76 13.03 -3.71 0.99
N ASP A 77 12.52 -2.72 1.72
CA ASP A 77 13.11 -1.37 1.70
C ASP A 77 12.88 -0.64 3.02
N PHE A 78 13.77 -0.87 3.96
CA PHE A 78 13.72 -0.21 5.27
C PHE A 78 13.92 1.31 5.15
N GLU A 79 14.74 1.76 4.23
CA GLU A 79 14.97 3.18 4.02
C GLU A 79 13.72 3.92 3.53
N LEU A 80 12.94 3.27 2.68
CA LEU A 80 11.67 3.83 2.25
C LEU A 80 10.70 3.97 3.43
N ILE A 81 10.65 2.97 4.31
CA ILE A 81 9.82 2.99 5.50
C ILE A 81 10.18 4.19 6.38
N LYS A 82 11.48 4.48 6.53
CA LYS A 82 11.95 5.66 7.27
C LYS A 82 11.50 6.95 6.59
N ARG A 83 11.66 7.05 5.28
CA ARG A 83 11.29 8.24 4.52
C ARG A 83 9.79 8.53 4.58
N LEU A 84 8.97 7.48 4.72
CA LEU A 84 7.52 7.60 4.86
C LEU A 84 7.09 7.90 6.29
N ASP A 85 8.04 8.10 7.20
CA ASP A 85 7.78 8.37 8.62
C ASP A 85 6.90 7.28 9.26
N CYS A 86 7.21 6.04 8.94
CA CYS A 86 6.47 4.88 9.45
C CYS A 86 7.16 4.20 10.63
N ILE A 87 8.20 4.82 11.20
CA ILE A 87 8.89 4.26 12.36
C ILE A 87 8.57 5.11 13.59
N GLN A 88 8.10 4.46 14.64
CA GLN A 88 7.81 5.10 15.91
C GLN A 88 8.68 4.46 17.00
N GLU A 89 9.34 5.30 17.81
CA GLU A 89 10.07 4.83 18.98
C GLU A 89 9.15 4.80 20.18
N LYS A 90 9.22 3.70 20.94
CA LYS A 90 8.48 3.54 22.20
C LYS A 90 9.44 3.14 23.29
N ILE A 91 9.19 3.65 24.48
CA ILE A 91 9.96 3.30 25.68
C ILE A 91 9.06 2.44 26.57
N VAL A 92 9.49 1.20 26.83
CA VAL A 92 8.79 0.27 27.70
C VAL A 92 9.79 -0.26 28.71
N PHE A 93 9.51 -0.06 30.00
CA PHE A 93 10.40 -0.43 31.09
C PHE A 93 11.82 0.10 30.92
N GLY A 94 11.95 1.37 30.47
CA GLY A 94 13.24 2.02 30.26
C GLY A 94 14.01 1.60 29.03
N LYS A 95 13.48 0.69 28.23
CA LYS A 95 14.11 0.26 26.99
C LYS A 95 13.41 0.88 25.78
N LYS A 96 14.21 1.31 24.80
CA LYS A 96 13.69 1.83 23.54
C LYS A 96 13.39 0.71 22.56
N TYR A 97 12.21 0.76 21.98
CA TYR A 97 11.79 -0.14 20.90
C TYR A 97 11.34 0.68 19.71
N SER A 98 11.69 0.22 18.52
CA SER A 98 11.18 0.80 17.29
C SER A 98 10.05 -0.09 16.78
N VAL A 99 8.90 0.53 16.47
CA VAL A 99 7.78 -0.17 15.87
C VAL A 99 7.49 0.45 14.51
N ILE A 100 7.01 -0.37 13.59
CA ILE A 100 6.64 0.10 12.27
C ILE A 100 5.14 0.32 12.24
N LEU A 101 4.76 1.52 11.81
CA LEU A 101 3.36 1.87 11.64
C LEU A 101 2.91 1.39 10.26
N SER A 102 1.97 0.46 10.26
CA SER A 102 1.38 -0.03 9.01
C SER A 102 0.48 1.03 8.44
N LYS A 103 0.76 1.46 7.22
CA LYS A 103 0.03 2.51 6.54
C LYS A 103 -0.14 2.18 5.06
N MET A 104 -1.10 2.83 4.44
CA MET A 104 -1.34 2.70 3.01
C MET A 104 -1.38 4.07 2.36
N TYR A 105 -0.96 4.12 1.10
CA TYR A 105 -0.95 5.36 0.31
C TYR A 105 -1.37 5.07 -1.12
N VAL A 106 -1.98 6.07 -1.76
CA VAL A 106 -2.06 6.10 -3.22
C VAL A 106 -0.87 6.88 -3.72
N VAL A 107 -0.14 6.31 -4.66
CA VAL A 107 0.97 6.96 -5.34
C VAL A 107 0.55 7.24 -6.78
N HIS A 108 0.83 8.44 -7.26
CA HIS A 108 0.53 8.83 -8.63
C HIS A 108 1.68 9.66 -9.16
N ASN A 109 2.29 9.21 -10.27
CA ASN A 109 3.47 9.84 -10.87
C ASN A 109 4.61 10.07 -9.86
N GLY A 110 4.79 9.13 -8.94
CA GLY A 110 5.86 9.17 -7.95
C GLY A 110 5.56 9.97 -6.69
N TYR A 111 4.39 10.57 -6.58
CA TYR A 111 4.00 11.37 -5.42
C TYR A 111 2.91 10.69 -4.60
N LEU A 112 2.94 10.90 -3.28
CA LEU A 112 1.90 10.41 -2.38
C LEU A 112 0.68 11.34 -2.44
N PHE A 113 -0.52 10.77 -2.52
CA PHE A 113 -1.75 11.55 -2.59
C PHE A 113 -2.71 11.32 -1.43
N GLU A 114 -2.85 10.08 -0.98
CA GLU A 114 -3.80 9.75 0.08
C GLU A 114 -3.11 8.85 1.08
N GLU A 115 -3.41 9.01 2.36
CA GLU A 115 -2.85 8.19 3.42
C GLU A 115 -3.98 7.57 4.22
N GLN A 116 -3.84 6.28 4.54
CA GLN A 116 -4.72 5.59 5.48
C GLN A 116 -3.85 4.95 6.56
N LYS A 117 -4.11 5.29 7.80
CA LYS A 117 -3.35 4.81 8.96
C LYS A 117 -3.87 3.49 9.49
N ARG A 118 -5.01 3.03 9.00
CA ARG A 118 -5.60 1.74 9.37
C ARG A 118 -5.71 0.87 8.14
N ILE A 119 -5.48 -0.43 8.33
CA ILE A 119 -5.60 -1.40 7.25
C ILE A 119 -6.86 -2.23 7.50
N ASN A 120 -7.88 -1.96 6.69
CA ASN A 120 -9.13 -2.70 6.68
C ASN A 120 -9.79 -2.54 5.31
N ASN A 121 -10.85 -3.30 5.06
CA ASN A 121 -11.54 -3.27 3.77
C ASN A 121 -12.05 -1.88 3.40
N LYS A 122 -12.58 -1.16 4.37
CA LYS A 122 -13.11 0.18 4.14
C LYS A 122 -12.02 1.15 3.68
N ALA A 123 -10.86 1.10 4.32
CA ALA A 123 -9.72 1.95 3.96
C ALA A 123 -9.16 1.56 2.59
N ILE A 124 -9.04 0.27 2.31
CA ILE A 124 -8.55 -0.20 1.00
C ILE A 124 -9.49 0.24 -0.11
N LYS A 125 -10.79 0.13 0.10
CA LYS A 125 -11.79 0.59 -0.87
C LYS A 125 -11.65 2.08 -1.15
N LYS A 126 -11.46 2.87 -0.10
CA LYS A 126 -11.28 4.32 -0.22
C LYS A 126 -10.09 4.65 -1.11
N LEU A 127 -8.97 3.95 -0.87
CA LEU A 127 -7.77 4.15 -1.69
C LEU A 127 -7.95 3.64 -3.11
N TYR A 128 -8.67 2.56 -3.29
CA TYR A 128 -8.98 2.05 -4.62
C TYR A 128 -9.76 3.09 -5.45
N ILE A 129 -10.78 3.68 -4.85
CA ILE A 129 -11.57 4.73 -5.52
C ILE A 129 -10.69 5.94 -5.83
N LYS A 130 -9.86 6.37 -4.90
CA LYS A 130 -8.93 7.48 -5.12
C LYS A 130 -7.96 7.17 -6.26
N ALA A 131 -7.44 5.96 -6.30
CA ALA A 131 -6.53 5.53 -7.36
C ALA A 131 -7.21 5.54 -8.73
N LEU A 132 -8.47 5.09 -8.79
CA LEU A 132 -9.26 5.16 -10.03
C LEU A 132 -9.45 6.61 -10.48
N GLU A 133 -9.77 7.50 -9.55
CA GLU A 133 -9.95 8.93 -9.86
C GLU A 133 -8.67 9.52 -10.45
N LEU A 134 -7.53 9.24 -9.84
CA LEU A 134 -6.25 9.75 -10.32
C LEU A 134 -5.87 9.16 -11.68
N LYS A 135 -6.02 7.86 -11.83
CA LYS A 135 -5.64 7.16 -13.05
C LYS A 135 -6.49 7.57 -14.24
N PHE A 136 -7.78 7.75 -14.02
CA PHE A 136 -8.73 8.06 -15.07
C PHE A 136 -9.31 9.47 -14.94
N GLU A 137 -8.55 10.40 -14.40
CA GLU A 137 -9.02 11.75 -14.12
C GLU A 137 -9.68 12.41 -15.32
N ASN A 138 -9.00 12.37 -16.48
CA ASN A 138 -9.56 12.97 -17.71
C ASN A 138 -10.81 12.25 -18.20
N PHE A 139 -10.82 10.94 -18.07
CA PHE A 139 -11.97 10.13 -18.46
C PHE A 139 -13.17 10.38 -17.54
N ILE A 140 -12.93 10.43 -16.23
CA ILE A 140 -13.97 10.68 -15.24
C ILE A 140 -14.59 12.07 -15.44
N LYS A 141 -13.78 13.08 -15.70
CA LYS A 141 -14.26 14.44 -15.96
C LYS A 141 -15.19 14.51 -17.19
N LYS A 142 -14.90 13.71 -18.20
CA LYS A 142 -15.70 13.68 -19.44
C LYS A 142 -16.93 12.77 -19.31
N ASN A 143 -16.88 11.73 -18.50
CA ASN A 143 -17.86 10.66 -18.44
C ASN A 143 -18.22 10.28 -17.01
N LYS A 144 -18.63 11.26 -16.19
CA LYS A 144 -18.90 11.07 -14.77
C LYS A 144 -19.81 9.88 -14.45
N ASN A 145 -20.82 9.65 -15.29
CA ASN A 145 -21.85 8.65 -15.02
C ASN A 145 -21.55 7.30 -15.67
N SER A 146 -20.44 7.17 -16.37
CA SER A 146 -20.10 5.94 -17.08
C SER A 146 -18.91 5.19 -16.49
N VAL A 147 -18.37 5.68 -15.37
CA VAL A 147 -17.29 4.97 -14.68
C VAL A 147 -17.88 3.82 -13.89
N ASP A 148 -17.47 2.62 -14.26
CA ASP A 148 -17.93 1.39 -13.62
C ASP A 148 -16.90 0.98 -12.55
N ILE A 149 -17.30 1.07 -11.28
CA ILE A 149 -16.46 0.64 -10.17
C ILE A 149 -16.80 -0.83 -9.89
N PRO A 150 -15.80 -1.74 -9.97
CA PRO A 150 -16.06 -3.15 -9.73
C PRO A 150 -16.75 -3.42 -8.41
N ASN A 151 -17.64 -4.41 -8.40
CA ASN A 151 -18.31 -4.85 -7.20
C ASN A 151 -17.33 -5.62 -6.32
N ILE A 152 -17.09 -5.11 -5.12
CA ILE A 152 -16.09 -5.68 -4.21
C ILE A 152 -16.79 -6.17 -2.96
N LEU A 153 -16.42 -7.38 -2.54
CA LEU A 153 -16.91 -7.96 -1.30
C LEU A 153 -16.09 -7.45 -0.11
N TRP A 154 -16.77 -7.00 0.91
CA TRP A 154 -16.17 -6.57 2.16
C TRP A 154 -17.05 -6.89 3.35
#